data_471c0a91d2d3b8de8e690fbc09ca65de
#
_entry.id   471c0a91d2d3b8de8e690fbc09ca65de
#
_cell.length_a   1.000
_cell.length_b   1.000
_cell.length_c   1.000
_cell.angle_alpha   90.00
_cell.angle_beta   90.00
_cell.angle_gamma   90.00
#
_symmetry.space_group_name_H-M   'P 1'
#
loop_
_entity.id
_entity.type
_entity.pdbx_description
1 polymer ?
#
loop_
_entity_poly.entity_id
_entity_poly.type
_entity_poly.pdbx_seq_one_letter_code
_entity_poly.pdbx_strand_id
1 'polypeptide(L)'
;MLRFPSYTTKFLVVYLDRLQLFSMVLKIGDKAPEFTLKDSFDNEISLSDFKGKKVIIYFYPKDNTPGCTKEACNFKENWDIFQKNNIIVLGISKDNSASHQKFIEKFDLPFILLTDPLPCQVAAKYDSYGLKKFMGKEYMGMIRNTFLIDSEGNIEKIYSKVKAAIMADHIINDLRLS
;
A
#
# COMPACT_ATOMS: atom_id res chain seq x y z
N MET A 1 -42.19 -9.13 -40.08
CA MET A 1 -41.12 -9.96 -39.51
C MET A 1 -39.83 -9.11 -39.53
N LEU A 2 -39.59 -8.35 -38.49
CA LEU A 2 -38.46 -7.40 -38.39
C LEU A 2 -37.29 -8.09 -37.66
N ARG A 3 -36.20 -8.31 -38.38
CA ARG A 3 -34.94 -8.81 -37.83
C ARG A 3 -34.19 -7.63 -37.18
N PHE A 4 -33.96 -7.68 -35.87
CA PHE A 4 -33.07 -6.77 -35.18
C PHE A 4 -31.60 -7.26 -35.29
N PRO A 5 -30.62 -6.40 -35.61
CA PRO A 5 -29.24 -6.83 -35.75
C PRO A 5 -28.59 -7.04 -34.38
N SER A 6 -27.77 -8.09 -34.29
CA SER A 6 -27.08 -8.63 -33.09
C SER A 6 -25.91 -7.82 -32.55
N TYR A 7 -25.96 -6.49 -32.64
CA TYR A 7 -24.88 -5.62 -32.18
C TYR A 7 -25.00 -5.10 -30.74
N THR A 8 -26.14 -5.37 -30.10
CA THR A 8 -26.44 -4.79 -28.78
C THR A 8 -25.73 -5.48 -27.61
N THR A 9 -25.32 -6.74 -27.75
CA THR A 9 -24.77 -7.52 -26.64
C THR A 9 -23.29 -7.18 -26.35
N LYS A 10 -22.50 -6.83 -27.36
CA LYS A 10 -21.09 -6.45 -27.16
C LYS A 10 -20.93 -5.07 -26.52
N PHE A 11 -21.82 -4.13 -26.80
CA PHE A 11 -21.77 -2.80 -26.19
C PHE A 11 -22.21 -2.82 -24.73
N LEU A 12 -23.14 -3.70 -24.35
CA LEU A 12 -23.62 -3.81 -22.97
C LEU A 12 -22.56 -4.41 -22.05
N VAL A 13 -21.77 -5.39 -22.52
CA VAL A 13 -20.67 -6.00 -21.75
C VAL A 13 -19.55 -5.00 -21.51
N VAL A 14 -19.18 -4.19 -22.51
CA VAL A 14 -18.15 -3.14 -22.37
C VAL A 14 -18.64 -1.99 -21.46
N TYR A 15 -19.94 -1.72 -21.43
CA TYR A 15 -20.52 -0.68 -20.58
C TYR A 15 -20.65 -1.14 -19.12
N LEU A 16 -20.94 -2.41 -18.89
CA LEU A 16 -20.99 -3.01 -17.54
C LEU A 16 -19.57 -3.14 -16.94
N ASP A 17 -18.57 -3.45 -17.77
CA ASP A 17 -17.16 -3.47 -17.34
C ASP A 17 -16.64 -2.07 -16.98
N ARG A 18 -17.13 -1.01 -17.64
CA ARG A 18 -16.82 0.38 -17.28
C ARG A 18 -17.57 0.90 -16.05
N LEU A 19 -18.73 0.31 -15.71
CA LEU A 19 -19.48 0.67 -14.49
C LEU A 19 -18.93 -0.03 -13.24
N GLN A 20 -18.12 -1.09 -13.38
CA GLN A 20 -17.40 -1.72 -12.27
C GLN A 20 -16.09 -0.98 -11.90
N LEU A 21 -15.71 0.04 -12.66
CA LEU A 21 -14.65 1.00 -12.30
C LEU A 21 -15.15 2.16 -11.40
N PHE A 22 -16.22 1.95 -10.67
CA PHE A 22 -16.47 2.75 -9.48
C PHE A 22 -15.40 2.32 -8.48
N SER A 23 -14.38 3.16 -8.28
CA SER A 23 -13.39 3.02 -7.22
C SER A 23 -14.14 2.73 -5.93
N MET A 24 -14.24 1.45 -5.57
CA MET A 24 -14.79 1.06 -4.27
C MET A 24 -13.73 1.48 -3.27
N VAL A 25 -13.97 2.60 -2.60
CA VAL A 25 -13.13 3.02 -1.47
C VAL A 25 -13.01 1.86 -0.51
N LEU A 26 -11.79 1.40 -0.27
CA LEU A 26 -11.53 0.27 0.61
C LEU A 26 -12.03 0.55 2.03
N LYS A 27 -12.63 -0.46 2.63
CA LYS A 27 -13.19 -0.39 4.00
C LYS A 27 -12.61 -1.48 4.88
N ILE A 28 -12.71 -1.26 6.16
CA ILE A 28 -12.42 -2.30 7.17
C ILE A 28 -13.36 -3.48 6.92
N GLY A 29 -12.80 -4.69 6.88
CA GLY A 29 -13.48 -5.94 6.57
C GLY A 29 -13.42 -6.35 5.10
N ASP A 30 -13.04 -5.46 4.18
CA ASP A 30 -12.85 -5.83 2.77
C ASP A 30 -11.62 -6.72 2.62
N LYS A 31 -11.62 -7.55 1.58
CA LYS A 31 -10.43 -8.32 1.19
C LYS A 31 -9.35 -7.35 0.72
N ALA A 32 -8.15 -7.47 1.28
CA ALA A 32 -7.02 -6.68 0.84
C ALA A 32 -6.69 -7.00 -0.63
N PRO A 33 -6.52 -5.98 -1.51
CA PRO A 33 -6.15 -6.20 -2.89
C PRO A 33 -4.82 -6.94 -3.00
N GLU A 34 -4.82 -8.10 -3.66
CA GLU A 34 -3.62 -8.88 -3.91
C GLU A 34 -2.63 -8.14 -4.82
N PHE A 35 -1.34 -8.35 -4.55
CA PHE A 35 -0.26 -7.84 -5.37
C PHE A 35 0.94 -8.78 -5.37
N THR A 36 1.78 -8.65 -6.39
CA THR A 36 3.16 -9.16 -6.45
C THR A 36 4.04 -8.01 -6.90
N LEU A 37 4.97 -7.61 -6.05
CA LEU A 37 5.92 -6.51 -6.27
C LEU A 37 7.35 -6.98 -6.02
N LYS A 38 8.32 -6.23 -6.54
CA LYS A 38 9.74 -6.52 -6.32
C LYS A 38 10.26 -5.83 -5.07
N ASP A 39 11.07 -6.54 -4.31
CA ASP A 39 11.82 -5.98 -3.18
C ASP A 39 13.10 -5.25 -3.63
N SER A 40 13.91 -4.83 -2.67
CA SER A 40 15.20 -4.16 -2.91
C SER A 40 16.25 -5.03 -3.59
N PHE A 41 16.06 -6.34 -3.67
CA PHE A 41 16.94 -7.32 -4.33
C PHE A 41 16.33 -7.89 -5.61
N ASP A 42 15.24 -7.28 -6.11
CA ASP A 42 14.46 -7.72 -7.27
C ASP A 42 13.76 -9.08 -7.10
N ASN A 43 13.64 -9.60 -5.87
CA ASN A 43 12.81 -10.78 -5.59
C ASN A 43 11.33 -10.39 -5.65
N GLU A 44 10.51 -11.29 -6.18
CA GLU A 44 9.05 -11.12 -6.19
C GLU A 44 8.48 -11.45 -4.81
N ILE A 45 7.72 -10.52 -4.25
CA ILE A 45 7.03 -10.63 -2.97
C ILE A 45 5.55 -10.42 -3.20
N SER A 46 4.74 -11.39 -2.80
CA SER A 46 3.28 -11.34 -2.89
C SER A 46 2.65 -11.17 -1.51
N LEU A 47 1.51 -10.49 -1.43
CA LEU A 47 0.78 -10.39 -0.17
C LEU A 47 0.40 -11.78 0.38
N SER A 48 0.06 -12.71 -0.50
CA SER A 48 -0.25 -14.11 -0.17
C SER A 48 0.88 -14.89 0.51
N ASP A 49 2.15 -14.47 0.37
CA ASP A 49 3.31 -15.09 1.02
C ASP A 49 3.26 -14.96 2.55
N PHE A 50 2.50 -13.99 3.04
CA PHE A 50 2.34 -13.71 4.46
C PHE A 50 1.02 -14.24 5.05
N LYS A 51 0.32 -15.12 4.34
CA LYS A 51 -0.92 -15.73 4.83
C LYS A 51 -0.70 -16.37 6.21
N GLY A 52 -1.64 -16.12 7.13
CA GLY A 52 -1.55 -16.57 8.53
C GLY A 52 -0.82 -15.60 9.45
N LYS A 53 -0.30 -14.48 8.92
CA LYS A 53 0.32 -13.40 9.71
C LYS A 53 -0.42 -12.09 9.50
N LYS A 54 -0.32 -11.19 10.47
CA LYS A 54 -0.75 -9.80 10.26
C LYS A 54 0.30 -9.06 9.44
N VAL A 55 -0.15 -8.19 8.53
CA VAL A 55 0.73 -7.41 7.66
C VAL A 55 0.38 -5.93 7.77
N ILE A 56 1.36 -5.10 8.09
CA ILE A 56 1.28 -3.65 7.95
C ILE A 56 1.82 -3.28 6.56
N ILE A 57 1.00 -2.61 5.77
CA ILE A 57 1.39 -2.05 4.47
C ILE A 57 1.33 -0.54 4.59
N TYR A 58 2.46 0.15 4.46
CA TYR A 58 2.46 1.61 4.42
C TYR A 58 2.94 2.14 3.07
N PHE A 59 2.15 3.04 2.49
CA PHE A 59 2.46 3.72 1.23
C PHE A 59 3.12 5.05 1.51
N TYR A 60 4.26 5.31 0.86
CA TYR A 60 5.01 6.55 1.06
C TYR A 60 5.52 7.14 -0.27
N PRO A 61 5.65 8.47 -0.38
CA PRO A 61 5.94 9.15 -1.64
C PRO A 61 7.30 8.87 -2.26
N LYS A 62 8.37 8.83 -1.45
CA LYS A 62 9.74 8.74 -1.97
C LYS A 62 10.75 8.44 -0.87
N ASP A 63 11.71 7.56 -1.18
CA ASP A 63 12.86 7.25 -0.33
C ASP A 63 13.64 8.50 0.08
N ASN A 64 14.24 8.41 1.25
CA ASN A 64 15.20 9.39 1.78
C ASN A 64 14.68 10.85 1.78
N THR A 65 13.37 11.06 1.87
CA THR A 65 12.78 12.37 2.13
C THR A 65 12.48 12.53 3.62
N PRO A 66 12.51 13.76 4.19
CA PRO A 66 12.42 13.98 5.64
C PRO A 66 11.22 13.30 6.31
N GLY A 67 10.04 13.35 5.67
CA GLY A 67 8.82 12.74 6.21
C GLY A 67 8.83 11.21 6.11
N CYS A 68 9.31 10.64 4.99
CA CYS A 68 9.37 9.20 4.80
C CYS A 68 10.46 8.56 5.67
N THR A 69 11.58 9.27 5.85
CA THR A 69 12.65 8.84 6.77
C THR A 69 12.14 8.76 8.21
N LYS A 70 11.40 9.79 8.68
CA LYS A 70 10.81 9.76 10.03
C LYS A 70 9.87 8.59 10.22
N GLU A 71 9.05 8.26 9.21
CA GLU A 71 8.13 7.12 9.25
C GLU A 71 8.88 5.78 9.31
N ALA A 72 9.87 5.61 8.42
CA ALA A 72 10.68 4.39 8.40
C ALA A 72 11.47 4.20 9.70
N CYS A 73 12.07 5.26 10.25
CA CYS A 73 12.75 5.21 11.55
C CYS A 73 11.79 4.88 12.70
N ASN A 74 10.57 5.42 12.70
CA ASN A 74 9.57 5.08 13.71
C ASN A 74 9.16 3.61 13.66
N PHE A 75 9.03 3.00 12.46
CA PHE A 75 8.84 1.56 12.33
C PHE A 75 10.06 0.75 12.81
N LYS A 76 11.28 1.22 12.50
CA LYS A 76 12.51 0.58 12.97
C LYS A 76 12.63 0.62 14.49
N GLU A 77 12.40 1.75 15.13
CA GLU A 77 12.46 1.94 16.59
C GLU A 77 11.51 0.99 17.33
N ASN A 78 10.40 0.62 16.69
CA ASN A 78 9.38 -0.26 17.24
C ASN A 78 9.44 -1.70 16.67
N TRP A 79 10.51 -2.04 15.95
CA TRP A 79 10.62 -3.30 15.21
C TRP A 79 10.45 -4.55 16.08
N ASP A 80 11.07 -4.58 17.25
CA ASP A 80 11.01 -5.72 18.17
C ASP A 80 9.58 -6.02 18.63
N ILE A 81 8.74 -4.99 18.80
CA ILE A 81 7.33 -5.15 19.16
C ILE A 81 6.57 -5.83 18.03
N PHE A 82 6.78 -5.40 16.78
CA PHE A 82 6.13 -6.02 15.63
C PHE A 82 6.58 -7.47 15.44
N GLN A 83 7.88 -7.76 15.60
CA GLN A 83 8.40 -9.13 15.50
C GLN A 83 7.83 -10.05 16.59
N LYS A 84 7.80 -9.62 17.86
CA LYS A 84 7.21 -10.39 18.96
C LYS A 84 5.75 -10.74 18.71
N ASN A 85 5.01 -9.85 18.05
CA ASN A 85 3.59 -10.05 17.74
C ASN A 85 3.37 -10.70 16.37
N ASN A 86 4.44 -11.21 15.71
CA ASN A 86 4.40 -11.84 14.38
C ASN A 86 3.73 -10.97 13.31
N ILE A 87 4.00 -9.65 13.35
CA ILE A 87 3.49 -8.67 12.40
C ILE A 87 4.56 -8.32 11.39
N ILE A 88 4.26 -8.47 10.11
CA ILE A 88 5.12 -8.11 8.99
C ILE A 88 4.93 -6.61 8.66
N VAL A 89 6.02 -5.91 8.35
CA VAL A 89 5.97 -4.52 7.88
C VAL A 89 6.48 -4.44 6.45
N LEU A 90 5.66 -3.90 5.55
CA LEU A 90 5.98 -3.68 4.13
C LEU A 90 5.84 -2.19 3.81
N GLY A 91 6.91 -1.57 3.33
CA GLY A 91 6.86 -0.22 2.79
C GLY A 91 6.73 -0.25 1.28
N ILE A 92 5.80 0.51 0.70
CA ILE A 92 5.58 0.56 -0.75
C ILE A 92 5.74 1.97 -1.27
N SER A 93 6.63 2.14 -2.25
CA SER A 93 6.77 3.38 -3.02
C SER A 93 6.99 3.09 -4.50
N LYS A 94 7.10 4.15 -5.31
CA LYS A 94 7.42 4.03 -6.73
C LYS A 94 8.94 3.96 -7.02
N ASP A 95 9.76 4.08 -5.99
CA ASP A 95 11.21 4.07 -6.15
C ASP A 95 11.69 2.67 -6.55
N ASN A 96 12.81 2.58 -7.24
CA ASN A 96 13.37 1.32 -7.71
C ASN A 96 14.20 0.62 -6.64
N SER A 97 14.55 -0.65 -6.89
CA SER A 97 15.34 -1.49 -6.00
C SER A 97 16.64 -0.85 -5.53
N ALA A 98 17.39 -0.20 -6.44
CA ALA A 98 18.63 0.48 -6.09
C ALA A 98 18.44 1.69 -5.14
N SER A 99 17.30 2.40 -5.25
CA SER A 99 16.93 3.46 -4.31
C SER A 99 16.58 2.87 -2.94
N HIS A 100 15.79 1.81 -2.92
CA HIS A 100 15.43 1.09 -1.69
C HIS A 100 16.65 0.53 -0.96
N GLN A 101 17.61 -0.08 -1.68
CA GLN A 101 18.86 -0.54 -1.07
C GLN A 101 19.60 0.58 -0.33
N LYS A 102 19.82 1.72 -1.00
CA LYS A 102 20.47 2.88 -0.39
C LYS A 102 19.71 3.42 0.82
N PHE A 103 18.39 3.40 0.77
CA PHE A 103 17.55 3.86 1.87
C PHE A 103 17.63 2.89 3.06
N ILE A 104 17.55 1.58 2.80
CA ILE A 104 17.72 0.52 3.81
C ILE A 104 19.09 0.62 4.46
N GLU A 105 20.17 0.65 3.67
CA GLU A 105 21.55 0.74 4.16
C GLU A 105 21.80 2.00 5.00
N LYS A 106 21.31 3.15 4.51
CA LYS A 106 21.55 4.44 5.18
C LYS A 106 20.90 4.54 6.55
N PHE A 107 19.72 3.92 6.73
CA PHE A 107 18.94 4.02 7.96
C PHE A 107 18.85 2.69 8.71
N ASP A 108 19.53 1.64 8.19
CA ASP A 108 19.53 0.30 8.76
C ASP A 108 18.10 -0.20 9.02
N LEU A 109 17.27 -0.20 7.96
CA LEU A 109 15.85 -0.57 8.04
C LEU A 109 15.70 -2.10 8.06
N PRO A 110 15.03 -2.68 9.06
CA PRO A 110 14.97 -4.14 9.22
C PRO A 110 13.80 -4.82 8.50
N PHE A 111 13.04 -4.08 7.69
CA PHE A 111 11.83 -4.56 7.02
C PHE A 111 11.90 -4.37 5.50
N ILE A 112 10.95 -4.97 4.80
CA ILE A 112 10.92 -5.05 3.33
C ILE A 112 10.38 -3.75 2.74
N LEU A 113 11.10 -3.21 1.74
CA LEU A 113 10.62 -2.14 0.87
C LEU A 113 10.31 -2.72 -0.52
N LEU A 114 9.18 -2.31 -1.09
CA LEU A 114 8.64 -2.84 -2.35
C LEU A 114 8.45 -1.71 -3.37
N THR A 115 8.77 -2.01 -4.61
CA THR A 115 8.61 -1.11 -5.76
C THR A 115 7.26 -1.30 -6.41
N ASP A 116 6.40 -0.26 -6.39
CA ASP A 116 5.20 -0.16 -7.23
C ASP A 116 5.45 0.85 -8.36
N PRO A 117 5.96 0.39 -9.52
CA PRO A 117 6.39 1.30 -10.58
C PRO A 117 5.19 2.04 -11.18
N LEU A 118 5.47 3.20 -11.78
CA LEU A 118 4.41 3.95 -12.47
C LEU A 118 3.69 3.05 -13.49
N PRO A 119 2.37 3.11 -13.54
CA PRO A 119 1.46 4.09 -12.95
C PRO A 119 0.99 3.82 -11.50
N CYS A 120 1.73 3.09 -10.68
CA CYS A 120 1.43 2.80 -9.27
C CYS A 120 0.09 2.06 -9.10
N GLN A 121 -0.03 0.92 -9.77
CA GLN A 121 -1.29 0.17 -9.84
C GLN A 121 -1.70 -0.43 -8.49
N VAL A 122 -0.73 -0.86 -7.68
CA VAL A 122 -1.02 -1.40 -6.34
C VAL A 122 -1.48 -0.27 -5.43
N ALA A 123 -0.75 0.84 -5.38
CA ALA A 123 -1.14 1.99 -4.59
C ALA A 123 -2.52 2.54 -5.01
N ALA A 124 -2.86 2.51 -6.30
CA ALA A 124 -4.18 2.91 -6.78
C ALA A 124 -5.30 1.98 -6.26
N LYS A 125 -5.09 0.65 -6.23
CA LYS A 125 -6.03 -0.31 -5.65
C LYS A 125 -6.25 -0.10 -4.15
N TYR A 126 -5.25 0.46 -3.45
CA TYR A 126 -5.30 0.79 -2.03
C TYR A 126 -5.67 2.26 -1.76
N ASP A 127 -6.29 2.97 -2.70
CA ASP A 127 -6.63 4.40 -2.58
C ASP A 127 -5.44 5.27 -2.12
N SER A 128 -4.22 4.81 -2.42
CA SER A 128 -2.95 5.42 -2.00
C SER A 128 -2.19 6.08 -3.15
N TYR A 129 -2.83 6.24 -4.31
CA TYR A 129 -2.32 7.02 -5.44
C TYR A 129 -3.43 7.84 -6.06
N GLY A 130 -3.24 9.14 -6.19
CA GLY A 130 -4.29 10.03 -6.68
C GLY A 130 -3.82 11.46 -6.89
N LEU A 131 -4.78 12.33 -7.19
CA LEU A 131 -4.55 13.76 -7.42
C LEU A 131 -4.16 14.44 -6.10
N LYS A 132 -3.03 15.12 -6.13
CA LYS A 132 -2.51 15.93 -5.01
C LYS A 132 -2.33 17.35 -5.45
N LYS A 133 -2.42 18.29 -4.50
CA LYS A 133 -2.18 19.72 -4.74
C LYS A 133 -1.01 20.19 -3.88
N PHE A 134 -0.03 20.80 -4.51
CA PHE A 134 1.12 21.40 -3.82
C PHE A 134 1.51 22.71 -4.52
N MET A 135 1.62 23.79 -3.75
CA MET A 135 1.93 25.14 -4.24
C MET A 135 1.08 25.59 -5.45
N GLY A 136 -0.23 25.30 -5.39
CA GLY A 136 -1.18 25.65 -6.46
C GLY A 136 -1.17 24.74 -7.69
N LYS A 137 -0.23 23.79 -7.80
CA LYS A 137 -0.15 22.83 -8.89
C LYS A 137 -0.77 21.49 -8.49
N GLU A 138 -1.51 20.89 -9.40
CA GLU A 138 -2.08 19.55 -9.25
C GLU A 138 -1.18 18.54 -9.95
N TYR A 139 -0.98 17.37 -9.31
CA TYR A 139 -0.19 16.28 -9.85
C TYR A 139 -0.66 14.93 -9.28
N MET A 140 -0.46 13.86 -10.05
CA MET A 140 -0.69 12.50 -9.57
C MET A 140 0.48 12.05 -8.69
N GLY A 141 0.17 11.50 -7.53
CA GLY A 141 1.22 11.10 -6.61
C GLY A 141 0.75 10.16 -5.50
N MET A 142 1.73 9.53 -4.84
CA MET A 142 1.48 8.64 -3.71
C MET A 142 0.84 9.40 -2.56
N ILE A 143 -0.24 8.84 -2.02
CA ILE A 143 -0.93 9.30 -0.82
C ILE A 143 -0.45 8.41 0.32
N ARG A 144 -0.10 9.04 1.45
CA ARG A 144 0.36 8.32 2.64
C ARG A 144 -0.83 7.71 3.38
N ASN A 145 -1.01 6.41 3.20
CA ASN A 145 -1.95 5.60 3.95
C ASN A 145 -1.24 4.36 4.47
N THR A 146 -1.69 3.86 5.61
CA THR A 146 -1.21 2.61 6.18
C THR A 146 -2.39 1.69 6.45
N PHE A 147 -2.24 0.43 6.10
CA PHE A 147 -3.25 -0.61 6.26
C PHE A 147 -2.69 -1.69 7.18
N LEU A 148 -3.51 -2.16 8.10
CA LEU A 148 -3.28 -3.40 8.81
C LEU A 148 -4.15 -4.47 8.19
N ILE A 149 -3.53 -5.54 7.74
CA ILE A 149 -4.18 -6.71 7.16
C ILE A 149 -4.14 -7.83 8.20
N ASP A 150 -5.25 -8.50 8.41
CA ASP A 150 -5.34 -9.63 9.33
C ASP A 150 -4.73 -10.92 8.74
N SER A 151 -4.65 -11.98 9.54
CA SER A 151 -4.11 -13.29 9.13
C SER A 151 -4.90 -13.98 8.02
N GLU A 152 -6.14 -13.56 7.77
CA GLU A 152 -7.00 -14.08 6.71
C GLU A 152 -6.91 -13.26 5.43
N GLY A 153 -6.17 -12.13 5.45
CA GLY A 153 -5.97 -11.22 4.34
C GLY A 153 -7.10 -10.22 4.16
N ASN A 154 -7.82 -9.85 5.22
CA ASN A 154 -8.81 -8.79 5.19
C ASN A 154 -8.23 -7.51 5.82
N ILE A 155 -8.75 -6.36 5.43
CA ILE A 155 -8.36 -5.07 6.01
C ILE A 155 -8.91 -4.97 7.44
N GLU A 156 -8.04 -5.04 8.44
CA GLU A 156 -8.40 -4.91 9.85
C GLU A 156 -8.49 -3.44 10.27
N LYS A 157 -7.56 -2.59 9.78
CA LYS A 157 -7.51 -1.16 10.07
C LYS A 157 -7.01 -0.36 8.87
N ILE A 158 -7.43 0.90 8.81
CA ILE A 158 -6.95 1.87 7.82
C ILE A 158 -6.51 3.12 8.58
N TYR A 159 -5.25 3.51 8.41
CA TYR A 159 -4.66 4.70 9.01
C TYR A 159 -4.37 5.73 7.91
N SER A 160 -5.28 6.66 7.73
CA SER A 160 -5.10 7.85 6.90
C SER A 160 -4.94 9.08 7.79
N LYS A 161 -4.16 10.08 7.37
CA LYS A 161 -3.94 11.34 8.10
C LYS A 161 -3.15 11.23 9.42
N VAL A 162 -2.58 10.09 9.76
CA VAL A 162 -1.64 9.96 10.88
C VAL A 162 -0.30 10.62 10.50
N LYS A 163 0.36 11.27 11.46
CA LYS A 163 1.68 11.85 11.22
C LYS A 163 2.72 10.74 11.03
N ALA A 164 3.50 10.82 9.97
CA ALA A 164 4.53 9.86 9.62
C ALA A 164 5.49 9.52 10.79
N ALA A 165 5.87 10.52 11.59
CA ALA A 165 6.82 10.35 12.68
C ALA A 165 6.32 9.54 13.89
N ILE A 166 5.03 9.19 13.94
CA ILE A 166 4.39 8.45 15.04
C ILE A 166 3.49 7.32 14.52
N MET A 167 3.67 6.89 13.28
CA MET A 167 2.76 5.90 12.68
C MET A 167 2.85 4.56 13.40
N ALA A 168 4.05 4.06 13.66
CA ALA A 168 4.27 2.80 14.37
C ALA A 168 3.75 2.87 15.82
N ASP A 169 4.06 3.94 16.55
CA ASP A 169 3.56 4.16 17.91
C ASP A 169 2.04 4.18 17.95
N HIS A 170 1.41 4.83 16.96
CA HIS A 170 -0.04 4.90 16.86
C HIS A 170 -0.66 3.51 16.67
N ILE A 171 -0.08 2.67 15.79
CA ILE A 171 -0.52 1.29 15.57
C ILE A 171 -0.36 0.45 16.84
N ILE A 172 0.80 0.55 17.50
CA ILE A 172 1.10 -0.19 18.74
C ILE A 172 0.08 0.15 19.82
N ASN A 173 -0.20 1.43 20.04
CA ASN A 173 -1.19 1.88 21.01
C ASN A 173 -2.61 1.42 20.66
N ASP A 174 -3.01 1.52 19.39
CA ASP A 174 -4.34 1.12 18.91
C ASP A 174 -4.56 -0.40 19.06
N LEU A 175 -3.54 -1.20 18.82
CA LEU A 175 -3.56 -2.66 18.96
C LEU A 175 -3.18 -3.15 20.37
N ARG A 176 -2.77 -2.27 21.28
CA ARG A 176 -2.28 -2.58 22.64
C ARG A 176 -1.16 -3.64 22.65
N LEU A 177 -0.22 -3.48 21.72
CA LEU A 177 0.94 -4.38 21.61
C LEU A 177 1.97 -4.08 22.70
N SER A 178 2.73 -5.12 23.10
CA SER A 178 3.77 -5.02 24.14
C SER A 178 4.96 -5.93 23.81
#